data_e8fefcfa7d4d5a12d190052b9e34a736
#
_entry.id   e8fefcfa7d4d5a12d190052b9e34a736
#
_cell.length_a   1.000
_cell.length_b   1.000
_cell.length_c   1.000
_cell.angle_alpha   90.00
_cell.angle_beta   90.00
_cell.angle_gamma   90.00
#
_symmetry.space_group_name_H-M   'P 1'
#
loop_
_entity.id
_entity.type
_entity.pdbx_description
1 polymer ?
#
loop_
_entity_poly.entity_id
_entity_poly.type
_entity_poly.pdbx_seq_one_letter_code
_entity_poly.pdbx_strand_id
1 'polypeptide(L)'
;MHSTEWSDEAFCRIIQEFPVLNREVNGKRLVYLDNAASTLKSRTVISKMTDFYLNHYSNIHRAVHTLASEATSEYEMAREKVARFINAQSEEVVFTSGTTMGINALVNSLVRSGMVREGDTVLISQVEHHANLVPWIRLSKFFGFKVEYIEADNTGTITIDSILNAKSRVNSPKVVSITGQSNVTGQVMPIEFIRETFKDAILIIDGAQLIPHKKIDVKALNVDFLVFSGHKMIAPTGIGALYGKSTLLERLEPFLYGGEMIDKVTFEDVTFNVLPYKFEAGTQDIGGAVALGYTIDYLESLGFENIQRCIEELSKYLLEELSKLDFVEIYGPRDETHQSLVSFNVDGVHPHDVSQVLDEDFGIATRSGHHCAQPLMSVLAKGSRIDFPNSTVRASVYFYNTKEDIDILVEGLKYVKRWFG
;
A
#
# COMPACT_ATOMS: atom_id res chain seq x y z
N MET A 1 -24.14 14.71 7.20
CA MET A 1 -23.23 15.84 7.53
C MET A 1 -21.87 15.21 7.73
N HIS A 2 -20.87 15.66 6.96
CA HIS A 2 -19.50 15.22 7.19
C HIS A 2 -18.96 15.97 8.41
N SER A 3 -18.40 15.26 9.40
CA SER A 3 -17.74 15.88 10.57
C SER A 3 -16.30 16.33 10.24
N THR A 4 -15.90 16.26 8.96
CA THR A 4 -14.64 16.79 8.44
C THR A 4 -14.67 18.32 8.45
N GLU A 5 -13.52 18.97 8.60
CA GLU A 5 -13.41 20.43 8.50
C GLU A 5 -13.75 20.98 7.08
N TRP A 6 -14.01 20.09 6.11
CA TRP A 6 -14.49 20.50 4.79
C TRP A 6 -15.97 20.86 4.84
N SER A 7 -16.29 22.09 4.38
CA SER A 7 -17.67 22.44 4.11
C SER A 7 -18.24 21.58 2.98
N ASP A 8 -19.57 21.44 2.90
CA ASP A 8 -20.23 20.72 1.81
C ASP A 8 -19.80 21.23 0.43
N GLU A 9 -19.57 22.54 0.28
CA GLU A 9 -19.06 23.13 -0.94
C GLU A 9 -17.62 22.72 -1.25
N ALA A 10 -16.76 22.63 -0.24
CA ALA A 10 -15.38 22.17 -0.41
C ALA A 10 -15.35 20.68 -0.78
N PHE A 11 -16.18 19.86 -0.15
CA PHE A 11 -16.31 18.44 -0.48
C PHE A 11 -16.84 18.22 -1.91
N CYS A 12 -17.85 18.99 -2.36
CA CYS A 12 -18.30 18.94 -3.74
C CYS A 12 -17.19 19.28 -4.74
N ARG A 13 -16.33 20.26 -4.44
CA ARG A 13 -15.16 20.58 -5.27
C ARG A 13 -14.15 19.43 -5.32
N ILE A 14 -13.91 18.75 -4.19
CA ILE A 14 -13.04 17.58 -4.13
C ILE A 14 -13.58 16.46 -5.03
N ILE A 15 -14.87 16.13 -4.95
CA ILE A 15 -15.49 15.08 -5.80
C ILE A 15 -15.36 15.41 -7.29
N GLN A 16 -15.51 16.66 -7.69
CA GLN A 16 -15.37 17.11 -9.09
C GLN A 16 -13.96 16.87 -9.66
N GLU A 17 -12.96 16.76 -8.81
CA GLU A 17 -11.60 16.37 -9.22
C GLU A 17 -11.50 14.91 -9.69
N PHE A 18 -12.48 14.08 -9.40
CA PHE A 18 -12.51 12.66 -9.76
C PHE A 18 -13.61 12.34 -10.78
N PRO A 19 -13.41 12.67 -12.07
CA PRO A 19 -14.46 12.61 -13.08
C PRO A 19 -15.04 11.20 -13.31
N VAL A 20 -14.32 10.14 -12.93
CA VAL A 20 -14.80 8.75 -12.99
C VAL A 20 -16.02 8.55 -12.09
N LEU A 21 -16.15 9.29 -10.97
CA LEU A 21 -17.31 9.19 -10.07
C LEU A 21 -18.63 9.68 -10.72
N ASN A 22 -18.54 10.46 -11.81
CA ASN A 22 -19.71 10.93 -12.55
C ASN A 22 -20.20 9.92 -13.62
N ARG A 23 -19.57 8.75 -13.73
CA ARG A 23 -19.99 7.73 -14.70
C ARG A 23 -21.20 6.97 -14.20
N GLU A 24 -22.02 6.55 -15.18
CA GLU A 24 -23.00 5.49 -14.98
C GLU A 24 -22.42 4.14 -15.40
N VAL A 25 -22.69 3.12 -14.61
CA VAL A 25 -22.36 1.71 -14.87
C VAL A 25 -23.68 0.93 -14.85
N ASN A 26 -23.98 0.21 -15.93
CA ASN A 26 -25.24 -0.54 -16.07
C ASN A 26 -26.51 0.34 -15.85
N GLY A 27 -26.45 1.63 -16.21
CA GLY A 27 -27.54 2.60 -16.01
C GLY A 27 -27.73 3.05 -14.57
N LYS A 28 -26.74 2.81 -13.69
CA LYS A 28 -26.71 3.23 -12.29
C LYS A 28 -25.55 4.18 -12.04
N ARG A 29 -25.66 5.07 -11.04
CA ARG A 29 -24.54 5.86 -10.55
C ARG A 29 -23.42 4.91 -10.08
N LEU A 30 -22.19 5.16 -10.49
CA LEU A 30 -21.03 4.42 -10.00
C LEU A 30 -20.85 4.65 -8.49
N VAL A 31 -20.77 3.57 -7.73
CA VAL A 31 -20.33 3.52 -6.33
C VAL A 31 -18.99 2.78 -6.29
N TYR A 32 -17.89 3.53 -6.18
CA TYR A 32 -16.54 2.95 -6.28
C TYR A 32 -15.99 2.59 -4.91
N LEU A 33 -16.02 1.31 -4.57
CA LEU A 33 -15.56 0.73 -3.30
C LEU A 33 -14.40 -0.27 -3.49
N ASP A 34 -13.56 -0.09 -4.52
CA ASP A 34 -12.34 -0.91 -4.76
C ASP A 34 -11.05 -0.09 -4.62
N ASN A 35 -11.04 0.88 -3.70
CA ASN A 35 -9.90 1.79 -3.48
C ASN A 35 -8.63 1.07 -2.99
N ALA A 36 -8.77 -0.01 -2.24
CA ALA A 36 -7.63 -0.81 -1.77
C ALA A 36 -6.91 -1.56 -2.91
N ALA A 37 -7.54 -1.75 -4.07
CA ALA A 37 -6.87 -2.22 -5.28
C ALA A 37 -6.13 -1.08 -5.98
N SER A 38 -6.83 0.02 -6.28
CA SER A 38 -6.25 1.26 -6.81
C SER A 38 -7.23 2.41 -6.60
N THR A 39 -6.77 3.56 -6.14
CA THR A 39 -7.61 4.75 -6.04
C THR A 39 -7.90 5.36 -7.41
N LEU A 40 -8.98 6.12 -7.53
CA LEU A 40 -9.24 6.97 -8.70
C LEU A 40 -8.19 8.06 -8.82
N LYS A 41 -8.07 8.69 -9.98
CA LYS A 41 -7.06 9.71 -10.27
C LYS A 41 -7.69 11.08 -10.35
N SER A 42 -7.08 12.07 -9.67
CA SER A 42 -7.58 13.44 -9.74
C SER A 42 -7.23 14.10 -11.07
N ARG A 43 -8.11 14.95 -11.54
CA ARG A 43 -7.89 15.79 -12.73
C ARG A 43 -6.63 16.63 -12.59
N THR A 44 -6.42 17.23 -11.41
CA THR A 44 -5.27 18.07 -11.13
C THR A 44 -3.95 17.31 -11.31
N VAL A 45 -3.78 16.11 -10.72
CA VAL A 45 -2.56 15.30 -10.86
C VAL A 45 -2.32 14.91 -12.32
N ILE A 46 -3.35 14.45 -13.02
CA ILE A 46 -3.23 14.04 -14.43
C ILE A 46 -2.90 15.23 -15.32
N SER A 47 -3.52 16.39 -15.10
CA SER A 47 -3.23 17.61 -15.87
C SER A 47 -1.78 18.06 -15.67
N LYS A 48 -1.26 18.02 -14.46
CA LYS A 48 0.16 18.34 -14.15
C LYS A 48 1.13 17.38 -14.82
N MET A 49 0.85 16.09 -14.77
CA MET A 49 1.66 15.08 -15.47
C MET A 49 1.64 15.31 -17.00
N THR A 50 0.47 15.64 -17.56
CA THR A 50 0.32 15.95 -18.99
C THR A 50 1.11 17.19 -19.37
N ASP A 51 1.01 18.26 -18.57
CA ASP A 51 1.75 19.50 -18.78
C ASP A 51 3.25 19.27 -18.76
N PHE A 52 3.76 18.48 -17.80
CA PHE A 52 5.17 18.09 -17.74
C PHE A 52 5.62 17.40 -19.03
N TYR A 53 4.89 16.40 -19.53
CA TYR A 53 5.27 15.70 -20.75
C TYR A 53 5.20 16.58 -22.01
N LEU A 54 4.26 17.50 -22.09
CA LEU A 54 4.07 18.36 -23.27
C LEU A 54 5.05 19.53 -23.30
N ASN A 55 5.48 20.05 -22.15
CA ASN A 55 6.18 21.35 -22.09
C ASN A 55 7.57 21.29 -21.41
N HIS A 56 7.86 20.29 -20.55
CA HIS A 56 9.06 20.27 -19.69
C HIS A 56 9.87 18.98 -19.78
N TYR A 57 9.39 17.96 -20.51
CA TYR A 57 10.01 16.65 -20.53
C TYR A 57 11.36 16.65 -21.24
N SER A 58 12.34 16.08 -20.57
CA SER A 58 13.66 15.72 -21.11
C SER A 58 14.26 14.57 -20.29
N ASN A 59 15.37 13.98 -20.76
CA ASN A 59 16.18 13.13 -19.89
C ASN A 59 16.80 13.96 -18.75
N ILE A 60 17.11 13.32 -17.64
CA ILE A 60 17.54 13.96 -16.39
C ILE A 60 19.02 13.70 -16.10
N HIS A 61 19.61 14.47 -15.18
CA HIS A 61 20.94 14.42 -14.56
C HIS A 61 22.12 14.73 -15.48
N ARG A 62 22.34 13.99 -16.58
CA ARG A 62 23.62 14.04 -17.33
C ARG A 62 23.72 15.09 -18.45
N ALA A 63 22.57 15.55 -18.94
CA ALA A 63 22.56 16.52 -20.01
C ALA A 63 22.71 17.95 -19.48
N VAL A 64 23.45 18.82 -20.24
CA VAL A 64 23.77 20.18 -19.81
C VAL A 64 22.88 21.25 -20.42
N HIS A 65 21.87 20.89 -21.21
CA HIS A 65 20.96 21.87 -21.80
C HIS A 65 19.80 22.22 -20.84
N THR A 66 19.22 23.40 -21.03
CA THR A 66 18.18 23.98 -20.13
C THR A 66 17.05 23.03 -19.84
N LEU A 67 16.49 22.40 -20.86
CA LEU A 67 15.34 21.49 -20.68
C LEU A 67 15.65 20.28 -19.78
N ALA A 68 16.89 19.74 -19.88
CA ALA A 68 17.31 18.67 -18.98
C ALA A 68 17.50 19.14 -17.54
N SER A 69 17.97 20.37 -17.35
CA SER A 69 18.10 20.98 -16.03
C SER A 69 16.73 21.20 -15.39
N GLU A 70 15.73 21.67 -16.15
CA GLU A 70 14.36 21.85 -15.71
C GLU A 70 13.73 20.50 -15.32
N ALA A 71 13.82 19.49 -16.19
CA ALA A 71 13.30 18.15 -15.92
C ALA A 71 13.96 17.48 -14.69
N THR A 72 15.28 17.67 -14.52
CA THR A 72 16.01 17.20 -13.34
C THR A 72 15.50 17.89 -12.08
N SER A 73 15.31 19.21 -12.14
CA SER A 73 14.77 19.97 -10.99
C SER A 73 13.39 19.47 -10.56
N GLU A 74 12.48 19.23 -11.51
CA GLU A 74 11.14 18.68 -11.22
C GLU A 74 11.20 17.27 -10.60
N TYR A 75 12.09 16.43 -11.12
CA TYR A 75 12.30 15.08 -10.62
C TYR A 75 12.84 15.06 -9.18
N GLU A 76 13.86 15.87 -8.90
CA GLU A 76 14.44 15.95 -7.55
C GLU A 76 13.51 16.67 -6.56
N MET A 77 12.77 17.69 -6.99
CA MET A 77 11.70 18.27 -6.15
C MET A 77 10.63 17.25 -5.79
N ALA A 78 10.27 16.33 -6.70
CA ALA A 78 9.35 15.25 -6.38
C ALA A 78 9.93 14.31 -5.30
N ARG A 79 11.23 14.00 -5.37
CA ARG A 79 11.93 13.22 -4.33
C ARG A 79 11.91 13.92 -2.97
N GLU A 80 12.22 15.22 -2.94
CA GLU A 80 12.15 16.04 -1.72
C GLU A 80 10.75 16.03 -1.10
N LYS A 81 9.70 16.12 -1.92
CA LYS A 81 8.31 16.04 -1.44
C LYS A 81 7.99 14.68 -0.83
N VAL A 82 8.41 13.58 -1.46
CA VAL A 82 8.25 12.22 -0.92
C VAL A 82 9.01 12.11 0.41
N ALA A 83 10.25 12.56 0.47
CA ALA A 83 11.06 12.52 1.68
C ALA A 83 10.41 13.30 2.82
N ARG A 84 9.99 14.54 2.56
CA ARG A 84 9.27 15.38 3.54
C ARG A 84 7.98 14.72 4.03
N PHE A 85 7.22 14.10 3.12
CA PHE A 85 5.93 13.49 3.44
C PHE A 85 6.04 12.35 4.47
N ILE A 86 7.16 11.62 4.47
CA ILE A 86 7.44 10.54 5.43
C ILE A 86 8.48 10.89 6.50
N ASN A 87 8.93 12.15 6.57
CA ASN A 87 9.99 12.66 7.46
C ASN A 87 11.36 11.97 7.26
N ALA A 88 11.74 11.74 6.00
CA ALA A 88 13.05 11.21 5.58
C ALA A 88 13.96 12.32 5.01
N GLN A 89 15.19 11.95 4.60
CA GLN A 89 16.06 12.75 3.76
C GLN A 89 15.92 12.32 2.28
N SER A 90 16.24 13.20 1.34
CA SER A 90 16.09 12.90 -0.10
C SER A 90 16.97 11.74 -0.55
N GLU A 91 18.19 11.62 -0.02
CA GLU A 91 19.11 10.51 -0.31
C GLU A 91 18.63 9.14 0.23
N GLU A 92 17.63 9.14 1.13
CA GLU A 92 17.01 7.94 1.67
C GLU A 92 15.81 7.44 0.85
N VAL A 93 15.43 8.17 -0.21
CA VAL A 93 14.27 7.86 -1.06
C VAL A 93 14.72 7.42 -2.44
N VAL A 94 14.38 6.19 -2.82
CA VAL A 94 14.63 5.59 -4.14
C VAL A 94 13.31 5.41 -4.87
N PHE A 95 13.18 5.92 -6.09
CA PHE A 95 11.99 5.67 -6.89
C PHE A 95 11.97 4.25 -7.43
N THR A 96 10.79 3.64 -7.41
CA THR A 96 10.53 2.28 -7.89
C THR A 96 9.26 2.25 -8.72
N SER A 97 8.99 1.16 -9.42
CA SER A 97 7.70 1.02 -10.12
C SER A 97 6.53 0.68 -9.18
N GLY A 98 6.74 0.65 -7.87
CA GLY A 98 5.74 0.36 -6.84
C GLY A 98 6.24 -0.63 -5.80
N THR A 99 5.39 -0.94 -4.83
CA THR A 99 5.71 -1.77 -3.66
C THR A 99 6.26 -3.14 -4.04
N THR A 100 5.66 -3.82 -5.01
CA THR A 100 6.13 -5.16 -5.42
C THR A 100 7.59 -5.13 -5.89
N MET A 101 7.94 -4.17 -6.75
CA MET A 101 9.32 -4.01 -7.22
C MET A 101 10.24 -3.60 -6.09
N GLY A 102 9.83 -2.63 -5.26
CA GLY A 102 10.63 -2.14 -4.15
C GLY A 102 10.97 -3.22 -3.12
N ILE A 103 9.99 -4.06 -2.72
CA ILE A 103 10.24 -5.18 -1.79
C ILE A 103 11.13 -6.24 -2.44
N ASN A 104 10.87 -6.65 -3.69
CA ASN A 104 11.74 -7.60 -4.39
C ASN A 104 13.17 -7.10 -4.49
N ALA A 105 13.35 -5.83 -4.85
CA ALA A 105 14.65 -5.16 -4.90
C ALA A 105 15.36 -5.23 -3.55
N LEU A 106 14.67 -4.80 -2.49
CA LEU A 106 15.22 -4.79 -1.13
C LEU A 106 15.61 -6.19 -0.65
N VAL A 107 14.72 -7.17 -0.80
CA VAL A 107 15.00 -8.55 -0.36
C VAL A 107 16.20 -9.13 -1.10
N ASN A 108 16.29 -8.95 -2.42
CA ASN A 108 17.46 -9.37 -3.21
C ASN A 108 18.74 -8.66 -2.76
N SER A 109 18.68 -7.34 -2.53
CA SER A 109 19.83 -6.57 -2.06
C SER A 109 20.32 -7.02 -0.68
N LEU A 110 19.42 -7.26 0.26
CA LEU A 110 19.76 -7.74 1.62
C LEU A 110 20.48 -9.09 1.58
N VAL A 111 20.02 -10.01 0.78
CA VAL A 111 20.62 -11.35 0.65
C VAL A 111 21.96 -11.27 -0.09
N ARG A 112 22.03 -10.56 -1.21
CA ARG A 112 23.27 -10.42 -2.01
C ARG A 112 24.38 -9.68 -1.26
N SER A 113 24.02 -8.71 -0.43
CA SER A 113 24.97 -7.99 0.45
C SER A 113 25.42 -8.83 1.65
N GLY A 114 24.92 -10.05 1.82
CA GLY A 114 25.19 -10.88 2.99
C GLY A 114 24.67 -10.30 4.31
N MET A 115 23.69 -9.40 4.26
CA MET A 115 22.99 -8.90 5.45
C MET A 115 21.97 -9.91 5.98
N VAL A 116 21.44 -10.75 5.08
CA VAL A 116 20.68 -11.97 5.41
C VAL A 116 21.45 -13.16 4.84
N ARG A 117 21.78 -14.13 5.67
CA ARG A 117 22.65 -15.27 5.36
C ARG A 117 21.99 -16.60 5.67
N GLU A 118 22.63 -17.68 5.27
CA GLU A 118 22.28 -19.03 5.68
C GLU A 118 22.20 -19.13 7.21
N GLY A 119 21.12 -19.73 7.71
CA GLY A 119 20.86 -19.89 9.14
C GLY A 119 20.18 -18.71 9.83
N ASP A 120 20.19 -17.52 9.24
CA ASP A 120 19.41 -16.38 9.76
C ASP A 120 17.90 -16.66 9.73
N THR A 121 17.13 -15.96 10.55
CA THR A 121 15.68 -16.03 10.54
C THR A 121 15.08 -14.70 10.13
N VAL A 122 14.15 -14.75 9.16
CA VAL A 122 13.28 -13.65 8.74
C VAL A 122 11.90 -13.91 9.31
N LEU A 123 11.35 -12.95 10.03
CA LEU A 123 10.01 -13.00 10.61
C LEU A 123 9.07 -12.13 9.77
N ILE A 124 7.98 -12.72 9.29
CA ILE A 124 6.91 -12.03 8.55
C ILE A 124 5.57 -12.33 9.20
N SER A 125 4.50 -11.58 8.86
CA SER A 125 3.18 -11.92 9.38
C SER A 125 2.40 -12.87 8.45
N GLN A 126 1.38 -13.54 8.98
CA GLN A 126 0.46 -14.36 8.17
C GLN A 126 -0.53 -13.50 7.36
N VAL A 127 -0.58 -12.19 7.58
CA VAL A 127 -1.50 -11.27 6.90
C VAL A 127 -0.84 -10.51 5.74
N GLU A 128 0.32 -10.95 5.28
CA GLU A 128 1.09 -10.28 4.22
C GLU A 128 0.45 -10.42 2.85
N HIS A 129 0.54 -9.33 2.09
CA HIS A 129 0.35 -9.38 0.64
C HIS A 129 1.44 -10.26 -0.01
N HIS A 130 1.13 -10.93 -1.13
CA HIS A 130 2.10 -11.76 -1.87
C HIS A 130 3.42 -11.05 -2.17
N ALA A 131 3.40 -9.72 -2.36
CA ALA A 131 4.61 -8.93 -2.62
C ALA A 131 5.63 -8.97 -1.47
N ASN A 132 5.15 -9.06 -0.22
CA ASN A 132 6.00 -9.15 0.98
C ASN A 132 6.13 -10.58 1.51
N LEU A 133 5.51 -11.56 0.89
CA LEU A 133 5.56 -12.96 1.27
C LEU A 133 6.44 -13.78 0.33
N VAL A 134 6.13 -13.73 -0.98
CA VAL A 134 6.71 -14.60 -1.99
C VAL A 134 8.23 -14.43 -2.14
N PRO A 135 8.81 -13.22 -2.15
CA PRO A 135 10.26 -13.05 -2.26
C PRO A 135 11.02 -13.74 -1.13
N TRP A 136 10.57 -13.61 0.12
CA TRP A 136 11.19 -14.25 1.27
C TRP A 136 11.14 -15.78 1.18
N ILE A 137 9.97 -16.36 0.88
CA ILE A 137 9.82 -17.82 0.71
C ILE A 137 10.69 -18.34 -0.44
N ARG A 138 10.78 -17.60 -1.56
CA ARG A 138 11.56 -18.06 -2.72
C ARG A 138 13.05 -17.97 -2.44
N LEU A 139 13.55 -16.87 -1.93
CA LEU A 139 14.98 -16.67 -1.69
C LEU A 139 15.48 -17.51 -0.51
N SER A 140 14.66 -17.84 0.48
CA SER A 140 15.06 -18.75 1.56
C SER A 140 15.50 -20.12 1.05
N LYS A 141 14.88 -20.62 -0.04
CA LYS A 141 15.24 -21.89 -0.66
C LYS A 141 16.59 -21.88 -1.39
N PHE A 142 17.05 -20.71 -1.81
CA PHE A 142 18.34 -20.55 -2.51
C PHE A 142 19.48 -20.17 -1.57
N PHE A 143 19.17 -19.43 -0.50
CA PHE A 143 20.18 -18.83 0.39
C PHE A 143 20.20 -19.43 1.80
N GLY A 144 19.31 -20.38 2.12
CA GLY A 144 19.37 -21.18 3.34
C GLY A 144 18.96 -20.46 4.63
N PHE A 145 18.37 -19.25 4.56
CA PHE A 145 17.77 -18.61 5.73
C PHE A 145 16.36 -19.18 5.99
N LYS A 146 15.84 -18.99 7.20
CA LYS A 146 14.52 -19.46 7.61
C LYS A 146 13.50 -18.35 7.53
N VAL A 147 12.25 -18.69 7.18
CA VAL A 147 11.09 -17.80 7.26
C VAL A 147 10.16 -18.32 8.34
N GLU A 148 9.90 -17.48 9.34
CA GLU A 148 8.99 -17.72 10.44
C GLU A 148 7.86 -16.72 10.45
N TYR A 149 6.75 -17.01 11.14
CA TYR A 149 5.53 -16.23 11.03
C TYR A 149 5.06 -15.68 12.39
N ILE A 150 4.60 -14.42 12.40
CA ILE A 150 3.67 -13.91 13.41
C ILE A 150 2.29 -14.42 13.00
N GLU A 151 1.70 -15.27 13.82
CA GLU A 151 0.45 -15.95 13.50
C GLU A 151 -0.75 -15.02 13.72
N ALA A 152 -1.70 -15.06 12.79
CA ALA A 152 -2.99 -14.42 12.93
C ALA A 152 -3.96 -15.34 13.66
N ASP A 153 -4.93 -14.77 14.35
CA ASP A 153 -6.07 -15.51 14.88
C ASP A 153 -7.04 -15.93 13.75
N ASN A 154 -8.12 -16.62 14.11
CA ASN A 154 -9.09 -17.12 13.15
C ASN A 154 -9.87 -16.01 12.42
N THR A 155 -9.81 -14.77 12.89
CA THR A 155 -10.40 -13.60 12.20
C THR A 155 -9.42 -12.94 11.24
N GLY A 156 -8.15 -13.38 11.22
CA GLY A 156 -7.07 -12.77 10.46
C GLY A 156 -6.45 -11.56 11.18
N THR A 157 -6.59 -11.48 12.50
CA THR A 157 -6.05 -10.38 13.30
C THR A 157 -4.71 -10.77 13.91
N ILE A 158 -3.71 -9.89 13.80
CA ILE A 158 -2.46 -9.99 14.55
C ILE A 158 -2.64 -9.30 15.89
N THR A 159 -2.58 -10.08 16.96
CA THR A 159 -2.73 -9.59 18.34
C THR A 159 -1.37 -9.31 18.97
N ILE A 160 -1.36 -8.56 20.07
CA ILE A 160 -0.15 -8.38 20.90
C ILE A 160 0.40 -9.73 21.37
N ASP A 161 -0.47 -10.64 21.77
CA ASP A 161 -0.07 -12.00 22.18
C ASP A 161 0.55 -12.78 21.02
N SER A 162 0.05 -12.64 19.79
CA SER A 162 0.67 -13.23 18.59
C SER A 162 2.11 -12.76 18.40
N ILE A 163 2.37 -11.47 18.61
CA ILE A 163 3.72 -10.87 18.50
C ILE A 163 4.63 -11.41 19.60
N LEU A 164 4.16 -11.45 20.85
CA LEU A 164 4.93 -11.98 21.99
C LEU A 164 5.20 -13.48 21.86
N ASN A 165 4.24 -14.26 21.35
CA ASN A 165 4.43 -15.67 21.05
C ASN A 165 5.48 -15.88 19.94
N ALA A 166 5.46 -15.07 18.88
CA ALA A 166 6.48 -15.09 17.85
C ALA A 166 7.86 -14.74 18.45
N LYS A 167 7.96 -13.73 19.35
CA LYS A 167 9.19 -13.38 20.05
C LYS A 167 9.73 -14.52 20.90
N SER A 168 8.87 -15.29 21.56
CA SER A 168 9.31 -16.45 22.37
C SER A 168 9.88 -17.59 21.52
N ARG A 169 9.34 -17.81 20.31
CA ARG A 169 9.81 -18.82 19.35
C ARG A 169 11.06 -18.36 18.57
N VAL A 170 11.09 -17.07 18.21
CA VAL A 170 12.16 -16.45 17.40
C VAL A 170 12.76 -15.29 18.17
N ASN A 171 13.68 -15.63 19.09
CA ASN A 171 14.21 -14.62 20.01
C ASN A 171 14.95 -13.47 19.33
N SER A 172 15.65 -13.72 18.23
CA SER A 172 16.48 -12.72 17.53
C SER A 172 16.36 -12.88 16.00
N PRO A 173 15.24 -12.49 15.39
CA PRO A 173 15.16 -12.48 13.93
C PRO A 173 16.12 -11.46 13.34
N LYS A 174 16.72 -11.78 12.19
CA LYS A 174 17.57 -10.86 11.44
C LYS A 174 16.78 -9.73 10.80
N VAL A 175 15.60 -10.08 10.31
CA VAL A 175 14.66 -9.16 9.65
C VAL A 175 13.27 -9.42 10.22
N VAL A 176 12.53 -8.34 10.43
CA VAL A 176 11.06 -8.36 10.61
C VAL A 176 10.47 -7.58 9.44
N SER A 177 9.71 -8.25 8.58
CA SER A 177 9.09 -7.64 7.39
C SER A 177 7.59 -7.82 7.47
N ILE A 178 6.85 -6.71 7.65
CA ILE A 178 5.41 -6.72 7.88
C ILE A 178 4.68 -5.68 7.04
N THR A 179 3.42 -5.98 6.71
CA THR A 179 2.54 -4.95 6.20
C THR A 179 2.26 -3.90 7.28
N GLY A 180 2.19 -2.63 6.91
CA GLY A 180 1.77 -1.58 7.84
C GLY A 180 0.26 -1.55 8.06
N GLN A 181 -0.49 -2.01 7.04
CA GLN A 181 -1.94 -2.22 7.10
C GLN A 181 -2.32 -3.38 6.18
N SER A 182 -3.10 -4.33 6.70
CA SER A 182 -3.56 -5.48 5.92
C SER A 182 -4.53 -5.06 4.82
N ASN A 183 -4.25 -5.48 3.60
CA ASN A 183 -5.14 -5.26 2.45
C ASN A 183 -6.37 -6.19 2.41
N VAL A 184 -6.49 -7.09 3.38
CA VAL A 184 -7.62 -8.00 3.54
C VAL A 184 -8.44 -7.63 4.77
N THR A 185 -7.81 -7.56 5.93
CA THR A 185 -8.51 -7.35 7.21
C THR A 185 -8.64 -5.89 7.61
N GLY A 186 -8.00 -4.97 6.89
CA GLY A 186 -8.00 -3.55 7.24
C GLY A 186 -7.20 -3.20 8.49
N GLN A 187 -6.64 -4.19 9.18
CA GLN A 187 -5.89 -3.99 10.42
C GLN A 187 -4.65 -3.12 10.18
N VAL A 188 -4.55 -2.02 10.90
CA VAL A 188 -3.32 -1.25 11.04
C VAL A 188 -2.43 -1.92 12.08
N MET A 189 -1.19 -2.22 11.71
CA MET A 189 -0.27 -2.96 12.55
C MET A 189 0.36 -2.08 13.65
N PRO A 190 0.61 -2.63 14.86
CA PRO A 190 1.23 -1.90 15.96
C PRO A 190 2.75 -1.79 15.75
N ILE A 191 3.17 -0.97 14.78
CA ILE A 191 4.57 -0.87 14.32
C ILE A 191 5.53 -0.52 15.46
N GLU A 192 5.16 0.43 16.33
CA GLU A 192 5.95 0.84 17.50
C GLU A 192 6.21 -0.36 18.43
N PHE A 193 5.15 -1.09 18.77
CA PHE A 193 5.27 -2.27 19.62
C PHE A 193 6.14 -3.37 18.99
N ILE A 194 6.03 -3.57 17.68
CA ILE A 194 6.86 -4.52 16.92
C ILE A 194 8.32 -4.06 16.94
N ARG A 195 8.58 -2.75 16.74
CA ARG A 195 9.92 -2.19 16.80
C ARG A 195 10.55 -2.36 18.19
N GLU A 196 9.78 -2.12 19.25
CA GLU A 196 10.23 -2.31 20.63
C GLU A 196 10.50 -3.78 20.97
N THR A 197 9.66 -4.68 20.46
CA THR A 197 9.79 -6.14 20.69
C THR A 197 11.01 -6.72 19.98
N PHE A 198 11.34 -6.24 18.78
CA PHE A 198 12.42 -6.75 17.93
C PHE A 198 13.47 -5.65 17.63
N LYS A 199 14.04 -5.07 18.68
CA LYS A 199 14.91 -3.86 18.60
C LYS A 199 16.10 -4.01 17.67
N ASP A 200 16.70 -5.20 17.60
CA ASP A 200 17.93 -5.47 16.86
C ASP A 200 17.67 -5.97 15.42
N ALA A 201 16.43 -6.23 15.07
CA ALA A 201 16.06 -6.68 13.73
C ALA A 201 16.00 -5.51 12.76
N ILE A 202 16.32 -5.76 11.51
CA ILE A 202 16.00 -4.85 10.41
C ILE A 202 14.47 -4.86 10.23
N LEU A 203 13.82 -3.70 10.42
CA LEU A 203 12.38 -3.55 10.31
C LEU A 203 12.00 -3.00 8.94
N ILE A 204 11.25 -3.80 8.18
CA ILE A 204 10.74 -3.48 6.85
C ILE A 204 9.21 -3.36 6.92
N ILE A 205 8.67 -2.25 6.42
CA ILE A 205 7.23 -2.01 6.36
C ILE A 205 6.77 -2.00 4.91
N ASP A 206 5.86 -2.91 4.56
CA ASP A 206 5.03 -2.76 3.36
C ASP A 206 3.96 -1.69 3.66
N GLY A 207 4.20 -0.49 3.16
CA GLY A 207 3.34 0.68 3.36
C GLY A 207 2.24 0.84 2.30
N ALA A 208 2.03 -0.16 1.42
CA ALA A 208 1.12 -0.03 0.28
C ALA A 208 -0.30 0.39 0.64
N GLN A 209 -0.84 -0.13 1.75
CA GLN A 209 -2.15 0.28 2.26
C GLN A 209 -2.06 1.35 3.35
N LEU A 210 -0.93 1.48 4.04
CA LEU A 210 -0.79 2.39 5.16
C LEU A 210 -0.62 3.85 4.70
N ILE A 211 0.32 4.10 3.79
CA ILE A 211 0.71 5.45 3.33
C ILE A 211 -0.46 6.24 2.72
N PRO A 212 -1.39 5.65 1.96
CA PRO A 212 -2.55 6.38 1.45
C PRO A 212 -3.50 6.90 2.52
N HIS A 213 -3.49 6.31 3.70
CA HIS A 213 -4.52 6.52 4.73
C HIS A 213 -3.99 7.17 6.00
N LYS A 214 -2.69 7.05 6.29
CA LYS A 214 -2.09 7.54 7.53
C LYS A 214 -0.74 8.20 7.28
N LYS A 215 -0.53 9.37 7.89
CA LYS A 215 0.77 10.04 7.88
C LYS A 215 1.78 9.23 8.69
N ILE A 216 2.93 8.95 8.10
CA ILE A 216 3.99 8.13 8.71
C ILE A 216 5.23 8.98 8.90
N ASP A 217 5.80 8.90 10.10
CA ASP A 217 7.11 9.46 10.44
C ASP A 217 8.10 8.29 10.63
N VAL A 218 8.93 8.05 9.60
CA VAL A 218 9.86 6.92 9.62
C VAL A 218 10.94 7.05 10.68
N LYS A 219 11.27 8.27 11.11
CA LYS A 219 12.25 8.51 12.18
C LYS A 219 11.65 8.24 13.55
N ALA A 220 10.45 8.74 13.81
CA ALA A 220 9.75 8.50 15.07
C ALA A 220 9.47 7.01 15.30
N LEU A 221 9.03 6.31 14.26
CA LEU A 221 8.78 4.85 14.28
C LEU A 221 10.06 4.02 14.25
N ASN A 222 11.21 4.64 14.00
CA ASN A 222 12.50 3.97 13.84
C ASN A 222 12.46 2.80 12.84
N VAL A 223 11.76 2.98 11.72
CA VAL A 223 11.67 2.03 10.63
C VAL A 223 12.96 2.04 9.83
N ASP A 224 13.45 0.88 9.41
CA ASP A 224 14.68 0.76 8.64
C ASP A 224 14.42 0.87 7.13
N PHE A 225 13.30 0.30 6.66
CA PHE A 225 12.84 0.39 5.28
C PHE A 225 11.31 0.50 5.23
N LEU A 226 10.81 1.34 4.32
CA LEU A 226 9.40 1.51 4.02
C LEU A 226 9.20 1.50 2.50
N VAL A 227 8.22 0.74 2.01
CA VAL A 227 7.95 0.66 0.56
C VAL A 227 6.48 0.93 0.30
N PHE A 228 6.18 1.76 -0.72
CA PHE A 228 4.79 2.06 -1.07
C PHE A 228 4.60 2.33 -2.57
N SER A 229 3.34 2.32 -3.01
CA SER A 229 2.92 2.52 -4.40
C SER A 229 2.09 3.78 -4.56
N GLY A 230 2.39 4.58 -5.57
CA GLY A 230 1.66 5.81 -5.86
C GLY A 230 0.20 5.58 -6.27
N HIS A 231 -0.09 4.49 -7.00
CA HIS A 231 -1.44 4.25 -7.53
C HIS A 231 -2.53 4.03 -6.46
N LYS A 232 -2.16 3.79 -5.21
CA LYS A 232 -3.09 3.68 -4.08
C LYS A 232 -3.30 4.99 -3.34
N MET A 233 -2.53 6.02 -3.68
CA MET A 233 -2.65 7.37 -3.13
C MET A 233 -2.88 8.42 -4.24
N ILE A 234 -3.76 8.12 -5.19
CA ILE A 234 -4.18 8.92 -6.34
C ILE A 234 -3.10 9.24 -7.41
N ALA A 235 -1.85 8.85 -7.23
CA ALA A 235 -0.82 8.97 -8.24
C ALA A 235 -1.00 7.96 -9.39
N PRO A 236 -0.31 8.12 -10.54
CA PRO A 236 -0.33 7.15 -11.62
C PRO A 236 0.15 5.75 -11.20
N THR A 237 -0.17 4.76 -12.03
CA THR A 237 0.46 3.43 -11.96
C THR A 237 1.90 3.50 -12.46
N GLY A 238 2.75 2.58 -12.01
CA GLY A 238 4.14 2.48 -12.50
C GLY A 238 5.14 3.29 -11.67
N ILE A 239 4.70 4.00 -10.63
CA ILE A 239 5.57 4.75 -9.70
C ILE A 239 5.28 4.38 -8.25
N GLY A 240 6.32 4.37 -7.43
CA GLY A 240 6.32 4.21 -5.99
C GLY A 240 7.67 4.62 -5.41
N ALA A 241 7.83 4.43 -4.13
CA ALA A 241 9.09 4.73 -3.45
C ALA A 241 9.50 3.63 -2.46
N LEU A 242 10.79 3.47 -2.34
CA LEU A 242 11.49 2.75 -1.29
C LEU A 242 12.24 3.77 -0.44
N TYR A 243 11.88 3.90 0.81
CA TYR A 243 12.69 4.54 1.84
C TYR A 243 13.62 3.51 2.49
N GLY A 244 14.85 3.90 2.73
CA GLY A 244 15.78 3.14 3.56
C GLY A 244 16.72 4.06 4.31
N LYS A 245 17.07 3.73 5.56
CA LYS A 245 18.10 4.47 6.30
C LYS A 245 19.38 4.52 5.48
N SER A 246 19.97 5.70 5.30
CA SER A 246 21.19 5.91 4.51
C SER A 246 22.30 4.95 4.91
N THR A 247 22.54 4.75 6.20
CA THR A 247 23.54 3.82 6.75
C THR A 247 23.33 2.35 6.35
N LEU A 248 22.10 1.95 6.04
CA LEU A 248 21.79 0.62 5.54
C LEU A 248 21.88 0.59 4.02
N LEU A 249 21.34 1.59 3.32
CA LEU A 249 21.41 1.69 1.86
C LEU A 249 22.86 1.72 1.35
N GLU A 250 23.76 2.40 2.02
CA GLU A 250 25.19 2.41 1.67
C GLU A 250 25.81 1.01 1.64
N ARG A 251 25.36 0.12 2.52
CA ARG A 251 25.85 -1.25 2.66
C ARG A 251 25.19 -2.25 1.73
N LEU A 252 24.06 -1.89 1.11
CA LEU A 252 23.34 -2.78 0.22
C LEU A 252 23.99 -2.80 -1.16
N GLU A 253 24.05 -3.97 -1.76
CA GLU A 253 24.35 -4.15 -3.18
C GLU A 253 23.15 -3.71 -4.01
N PRO A 254 23.31 -2.94 -5.09
CA PRO A 254 22.21 -2.56 -5.97
C PRO A 254 21.49 -3.78 -6.54
N PHE A 255 20.18 -3.68 -6.71
CA PHE A 255 19.38 -4.77 -7.27
C PHE A 255 19.32 -4.77 -8.81
N LEU A 256 19.55 -3.60 -9.44
CA LEU A 256 19.69 -3.43 -10.87
C LEU A 256 21.01 -2.74 -11.18
N TYR A 257 21.61 -3.11 -12.32
CA TYR A 257 22.83 -2.51 -12.82
C TYR A 257 22.59 -1.89 -14.18
N GLY A 258 23.22 -0.74 -14.47
CA GLY A 258 23.09 -0.04 -15.72
C GLY A 258 23.76 1.33 -15.72
N GLY A 259 23.34 2.19 -16.63
CA GLY A 259 23.73 3.59 -16.64
C GLY A 259 23.15 4.35 -15.44
N GLU A 260 23.55 5.58 -15.22
CA GLU A 260 23.16 6.51 -14.14
C GLU A 260 23.64 6.11 -12.74
N MET A 261 23.50 4.82 -12.36
CA MET A 261 23.80 4.30 -11.02
C MET A 261 25.28 4.07 -10.73
N ILE A 262 26.16 4.27 -11.72
CA ILE A 262 27.60 4.07 -11.63
C ILE A 262 28.35 5.39 -11.48
N ASP A 263 29.46 5.37 -10.73
CA ASP A 263 30.46 6.43 -10.72
C ASP A 263 31.53 6.18 -11.79
N LYS A 264 32.23 5.04 -11.72
CA LYS A 264 33.25 4.65 -12.67
C LYS A 264 33.11 3.21 -13.12
N VAL A 265 33.32 2.97 -14.42
CA VAL A 265 33.32 1.63 -15.01
C VAL A 265 34.60 1.40 -15.76
N THR A 266 35.23 0.26 -15.56
CA THR A 266 36.34 -0.27 -16.36
C THR A 266 35.98 -1.60 -16.96
N PHE A 267 36.84 -2.24 -17.74
CA PHE A 267 36.57 -3.63 -18.19
C PHE A 267 36.67 -4.68 -17.09
N GLU A 268 37.19 -4.31 -15.90
CA GLU A 268 37.49 -5.23 -14.81
C GLU A 268 36.63 -4.95 -13.57
N ASP A 269 36.19 -3.69 -13.38
CA ASP A 269 35.53 -3.27 -12.13
C ASP A 269 34.54 -2.12 -12.34
N VAL A 270 33.63 -1.95 -11.36
CA VAL A 270 32.65 -0.89 -11.32
C VAL A 270 32.52 -0.30 -9.90
N THR A 271 32.48 1.03 -9.82
CA THR A 271 32.09 1.74 -8.60
C THR A 271 30.72 2.40 -8.77
N PHE A 272 29.96 2.47 -7.68
CA PHE A 272 28.59 2.97 -7.71
C PHE A 272 28.53 4.46 -7.37
N ASN A 273 27.50 5.11 -7.89
CA ASN A 273 27.17 6.48 -7.59
C ASN A 273 26.72 6.63 -6.10
N VAL A 274 26.63 7.88 -5.64
CA VAL A 274 26.09 8.21 -4.31
C VAL A 274 24.60 7.89 -4.22
N LEU A 275 24.08 7.81 -2.98
CA LEU A 275 22.64 7.69 -2.73
C LEU A 275 21.89 8.93 -3.24
N PRO A 276 20.69 8.78 -3.73
CA PRO A 276 19.96 7.54 -3.98
C PRO A 276 20.27 6.91 -5.35
N TYR A 277 21.04 7.59 -6.20
CA TYR A 277 21.31 7.25 -7.61
C TYR A 277 21.93 5.86 -7.78
N LYS A 278 22.67 5.38 -6.78
CA LYS A 278 23.16 3.99 -6.68
C LYS A 278 22.09 2.93 -6.98
N PHE A 279 20.82 3.22 -6.70
CA PHE A 279 19.69 2.28 -6.87
C PHE A 279 18.78 2.61 -8.06
N GLU A 280 19.09 3.65 -8.84
CA GLU A 280 18.27 4.12 -9.96
C GLU A 280 19.00 3.87 -11.28
N ALA A 281 19.00 2.63 -11.76
CA ALA A 281 19.67 2.22 -12.99
C ALA A 281 18.83 2.56 -14.23
N GLY A 282 19.46 3.18 -15.23
CA GLY A 282 18.83 3.55 -16.51
C GLY A 282 17.92 4.77 -16.38
N THR A 283 17.22 5.11 -17.46
CA THR A 283 16.25 6.22 -17.44
C THR A 283 15.03 5.82 -16.61
N GLN A 284 14.77 6.59 -15.57
CA GLN A 284 13.68 6.37 -14.62
C GLN A 284 12.32 6.76 -15.22
N ASP A 285 11.22 6.41 -14.53
CA ASP A 285 9.88 6.96 -14.82
C ASP A 285 9.79 8.41 -14.34
N ILE A 286 10.37 9.33 -15.15
CA ILE A 286 10.48 10.74 -14.80
C ILE A 286 9.09 11.37 -14.60
N GLY A 287 8.17 11.13 -15.54
CA GLY A 287 6.83 11.70 -15.48
C GLY A 287 6.01 11.13 -14.33
N GLY A 288 6.17 9.83 -14.02
CA GLY A 288 5.54 9.21 -12.85
C GLY A 288 6.05 9.77 -11.54
N ALA A 289 7.37 9.98 -11.40
CA ALA A 289 7.97 10.59 -10.21
C ALA A 289 7.48 12.03 -9.99
N VAL A 290 7.49 12.84 -11.04
CA VAL A 290 6.94 14.21 -11.02
C VAL A 290 5.46 14.21 -10.63
N ALA A 291 4.66 13.31 -11.20
CA ALA A 291 3.25 13.16 -10.85
C ALA A 291 3.04 12.70 -9.39
N LEU A 292 3.92 11.86 -8.84
CA LEU A 292 3.89 11.49 -7.42
C LEU A 292 4.16 12.71 -6.53
N GLY A 293 5.12 13.57 -6.91
CA GLY A 293 5.36 14.83 -6.22
C GLY A 293 4.13 15.76 -6.22
N TYR A 294 3.46 15.91 -7.36
CA TYR A 294 2.21 16.67 -7.45
C TYR A 294 1.04 16.03 -6.69
N THR A 295 1.04 14.69 -6.59
CA THR A 295 0.08 13.98 -5.75
C THR A 295 0.21 14.36 -4.29
N ILE A 296 1.44 14.42 -3.78
CA ILE A 296 1.70 14.83 -2.39
C ILE A 296 1.26 16.28 -2.16
N ASP A 297 1.61 17.20 -3.07
CA ASP A 297 1.15 18.59 -2.98
C ASP A 297 -0.38 18.67 -2.92
N TYR A 298 -1.08 17.90 -3.75
CA TYR A 298 -2.54 17.88 -3.77
C TYR A 298 -3.12 17.36 -2.46
N LEU A 299 -2.62 16.23 -1.94
CA LEU A 299 -3.07 15.66 -0.66
C LEU A 299 -2.79 16.60 0.51
N GLU A 300 -1.61 17.24 0.54
CA GLU A 300 -1.27 18.26 1.54
C GLU A 300 -2.17 19.49 1.45
N SER A 301 -2.55 19.91 0.24
CA SER A 301 -3.47 21.05 0.03
C SER A 301 -4.89 20.79 0.55
N LEU A 302 -5.32 19.54 0.58
CA LEU A 302 -6.59 19.12 1.18
C LEU A 302 -6.53 19.02 2.71
N GLY A 303 -5.31 19.01 3.28
CA GLY A 303 -5.05 18.69 4.67
C GLY A 303 -5.09 17.18 4.91
N PHE A 304 -3.91 16.54 5.00
CA PHE A 304 -3.84 15.08 5.12
C PHE A 304 -4.55 14.55 6.38
N GLU A 305 -4.58 15.34 7.46
CA GLU A 305 -5.32 15.01 8.69
C GLU A 305 -6.85 14.98 8.46
N ASN A 306 -7.37 15.85 7.58
CA ASN A 306 -8.78 15.81 7.20
C ASN A 306 -9.09 14.58 6.36
N ILE A 307 -8.19 14.20 5.44
CA ILE A 307 -8.28 12.95 4.65
C ILE A 307 -8.33 11.75 5.59
N GLN A 308 -7.40 11.66 6.53
CA GLN A 308 -7.32 10.56 7.50
C GLN A 308 -8.61 10.46 8.32
N ARG A 309 -9.08 11.58 8.88
CA ARG A 309 -10.33 11.63 9.67
C ARG A 309 -11.54 11.19 8.86
N CYS A 310 -11.66 11.66 7.63
CA CYS A 310 -12.74 11.25 6.71
C CYS A 310 -12.73 9.74 6.47
N ILE A 311 -11.55 9.15 6.23
CA ILE A 311 -11.40 7.71 6.02
C ILE A 311 -11.73 6.94 7.30
N GLU A 312 -11.29 7.39 8.47
CA GLU A 312 -11.60 6.78 9.76
C GLU A 312 -13.12 6.76 10.03
N GLU A 313 -13.81 7.86 9.78
CA GLU A 313 -15.27 7.94 9.92
C GLU A 313 -16.02 7.03 8.96
N LEU A 314 -15.61 7.01 7.67
CA LEU A 314 -16.20 6.13 6.68
C LEU A 314 -15.92 4.66 6.99
N SER A 315 -14.72 4.33 7.45
CA SER A 315 -14.33 2.98 7.86
C SER A 315 -15.18 2.46 9.01
N LYS A 316 -15.35 3.30 10.04
CA LYS A 316 -16.18 3.00 11.18
C LYS A 316 -17.65 2.78 10.75
N TYR A 317 -18.17 3.69 9.93
CA TYR A 317 -19.54 3.58 9.42
C TYR A 317 -19.73 2.32 8.57
N LEU A 318 -18.80 2.00 7.67
CA LEU A 318 -18.84 0.77 6.87
C LEU A 318 -18.86 -0.48 7.75
N LEU A 319 -17.99 -0.55 8.76
CA LEU A 319 -17.91 -1.67 9.69
C LEU A 319 -19.20 -1.82 10.51
N GLU A 320 -19.72 -0.71 11.03
CA GLU A 320 -20.95 -0.67 11.82
C GLU A 320 -22.16 -1.13 11.00
N GLU A 321 -22.33 -0.61 9.78
CA GLU A 321 -23.49 -0.95 8.94
C GLU A 321 -23.44 -2.41 8.46
N LEU A 322 -22.29 -2.93 8.07
CA LEU A 322 -22.14 -4.33 7.70
C LEU A 322 -22.35 -5.27 8.91
N SER A 323 -21.94 -4.84 10.10
CA SER A 323 -22.13 -5.63 11.35
C SER A 323 -23.59 -5.80 11.77
N LYS A 324 -24.51 -4.97 11.27
CA LYS A 324 -25.95 -5.09 11.52
C LYS A 324 -26.62 -6.18 10.68
N LEU A 325 -25.92 -6.69 9.66
CA LEU A 325 -26.42 -7.72 8.76
C LEU A 325 -26.04 -9.11 9.31
N ASP A 326 -27.00 -9.83 9.87
CA ASP A 326 -26.80 -11.15 10.50
C ASP A 326 -26.33 -12.24 9.52
N PHE A 327 -26.60 -12.06 8.23
CA PHE A 327 -26.18 -12.92 7.14
C PHE A 327 -24.80 -12.57 6.57
N VAL A 328 -24.11 -11.57 7.12
CA VAL A 328 -22.77 -11.17 6.71
C VAL A 328 -21.75 -11.63 7.75
N GLU A 329 -20.70 -12.29 7.30
CA GLU A 329 -19.51 -12.57 8.09
C GLU A 329 -18.38 -11.63 7.71
N ILE A 330 -17.86 -10.87 8.66
CA ILE A 330 -16.79 -9.90 8.47
C ILE A 330 -15.50 -10.47 9.04
N TYR A 331 -14.38 -10.24 8.36
CA TYR A 331 -13.04 -10.65 8.75
C TYR A 331 -12.21 -9.46 9.25
N GLY A 332 -11.28 -9.71 10.17
CA GLY A 332 -10.43 -8.71 10.79
C GLY A 332 -10.91 -8.20 12.14
N PRO A 333 -10.16 -7.25 12.75
CA PRO A 333 -10.48 -6.68 14.05
C PRO A 333 -11.81 -5.91 14.04
N ARG A 334 -12.39 -5.72 15.24
CA ARG A 334 -13.66 -4.98 15.43
C ARG A 334 -13.46 -3.70 16.25
N ASP A 335 -12.25 -3.19 16.25
CA ASP A 335 -11.83 -2.02 17.01
C ASP A 335 -11.27 -0.92 16.07
N GLU A 336 -10.71 0.12 16.64
CA GLU A 336 -10.14 1.27 15.94
C GLU A 336 -8.93 0.94 15.05
N THR A 337 -8.35 -0.25 15.17
CA THR A 337 -7.28 -0.69 14.28
C THR A 337 -7.79 -1.07 12.89
N HIS A 338 -9.11 -1.27 12.73
CA HIS A 338 -9.74 -1.59 11.45
C HIS A 338 -9.98 -0.32 10.63
N GLN A 339 -9.28 -0.17 9.51
CA GLN A 339 -9.28 1.05 8.71
C GLN A 339 -9.48 0.79 7.22
N SER A 340 -10.15 1.72 6.54
CA SER A 340 -10.29 1.92 5.10
C SER A 340 -11.00 0.82 4.28
N LEU A 341 -11.10 -0.40 4.74
CA LEU A 341 -11.70 -1.51 4.00
C LEU A 341 -12.33 -2.54 4.93
N VAL A 342 -13.30 -3.28 4.42
CA VAL A 342 -13.90 -4.45 5.10
C VAL A 342 -13.95 -5.61 4.12
N SER A 343 -13.35 -6.76 4.50
CA SER A 343 -13.56 -8.04 3.81
C SER A 343 -14.65 -8.82 4.51
N PHE A 344 -15.56 -9.37 3.72
CA PHE A 344 -16.72 -10.07 4.24
C PHE A 344 -17.22 -11.16 3.28
N ASN A 345 -18.08 -12.04 3.78
CA ASN A 345 -18.86 -12.97 2.96
C ASN A 345 -20.34 -12.91 3.32
N VAL A 346 -21.19 -13.25 2.36
CA VAL A 346 -22.65 -13.38 2.50
C VAL A 346 -23.00 -14.85 2.61
N ASP A 347 -23.75 -15.21 3.64
CA ASP A 347 -24.16 -16.59 3.90
C ASP A 347 -24.92 -17.21 2.73
N GLY A 348 -24.45 -18.37 2.26
CA GLY A 348 -25.01 -19.12 1.13
C GLY A 348 -24.70 -18.56 -0.26
N VAL A 349 -23.90 -17.46 -0.41
CA VAL A 349 -23.64 -16.85 -1.70
C VAL A 349 -22.12 -16.76 -1.97
N HIS A 350 -21.72 -17.25 -3.15
CA HIS A 350 -20.31 -17.18 -3.53
C HIS A 350 -19.84 -15.71 -3.68
N PRO A 351 -18.65 -15.33 -3.19
CA PRO A 351 -18.16 -13.93 -3.23
C PRO A 351 -18.14 -13.30 -4.65
N HIS A 352 -17.87 -14.08 -5.69
CA HIS A 352 -17.92 -13.58 -7.07
C HIS A 352 -19.36 -13.20 -7.48
N ASP A 353 -20.35 -14.01 -7.11
CA ASP A 353 -21.74 -13.75 -7.44
C ASP A 353 -22.25 -12.51 -6.68
N VAL A 354 -21.82 -12.33 -5.42
CA VAL A 354 -22.08 -11.10 -4.66
C VAL A 354 -21.56 -9.88 -5.40
N SER A 355 -20.26 -9.89 -5.80
CA SER A 355 -19.66 -8.75 -6.50
C SER A 355 -20.29 -8.50 -7.87
N GLN A 356 -20.68 -9.55 -8.59
CA GLN A 356 -21.31 -9.44 -9.89
C GLN A 356 -22.70 -8.78 -9.77
N VAL A 357 -23.55 -9.22 -8.86
CA VAL A 357 -24.90 -8.63 -8.66
C VAL A 357 -24.78 -7.18 -8.17
N LEU A 358 -23.80 -6.88 -7.29
CA LEU A 358 -23.56 -5.51 -6.85
C LEU A 358 -23.18 -4.58 -8.01
N ASP A 359 -22.37 -5.04 -8.96
CA ASP A 359 -22.00 -4.26 -10.16
C ASP A 359 -23.19 -4.13 -11.13
N GLU A 360 -23.85 -5.24 -11.50
CA GLU A 360 -24.88 -5.28 -12.52
C GLU A 360 -26.15 -4.55 -12.10
N ASP A 361 -26.63 -4.75 -10.86
CA ASP A 361 -27.91 -4.23 -10.40
C ASP A 361 -27.81 -2.89 -9.64
N PHE A 362 -26.63 -2.58 -9.07
CA PHE A 362 -26.46 -1.40 -8.21
C PHE A 362 -25.35 -0.46 -8.65
N GLY A 363 -24.50 -0.83 -9.64
CA GLY A 363 -23.35 -0.03 -10.08
C GLY A 363 -22.22 0.05 -9.03
N ILE A 364 -22.16 -0.93 -8.12
CA ILE A 364 -21.18 -0.94 -7.02
C ILE A 364 -19.95 -1.74 -7.41
N ALA A 365 -18.80 -1.07 -7.52
CA ALA A 365 -17.51 -1.70 -7.76
C ALA A 365 -16.90 -2.18 -6.44
N THR A 366 -16.91 -3.49 -6.21
CA THR A 366 -16.20 -4.18 -5.13
C THR A 366 -15.20 -5.17 -5.72
N ARG A 367 -14.35 -5.74 -4.88
CA ARG A 367 -13.43 -6.81 -5.29
C ARG A 367 -13.78 -8.13 -4.62
N SER A 368 -13.71 -9.23 -5.37
CA SER A 368 -13.84 -10.59 -4.82
C SER A 368 -12.60 -11.43 -5.10
N GLY A 369 -12.31 -12.41 -4.25
CA GLY A 369 -11.21 -13.36 -4.40
C GLY A 369 -10.25 -13.41 -3.21
N HIS A 370 -8.99 -13.79 -3.49
CA HIS A 370 -7.94 -13.96 -2.47
C HIS A 370 -7.21 -12.66 -2.08
N HIS A 371 -7.45 -11.56 -2.76
CA HIS A 371 -6.82 -10.25 -2.56
C HIS A 371 -5.28 -10.29 -2.53
N CYS A 372 -4.67 -11.22 -3.27
CA CYS A 372 -3.21 -11.49 -3.25
C CYS A 372 -2.67 -11.87 -1.86
N ALA A 373 -3.47 -12.59 -1.05
CA ALA A 373 -3.12 -13.06 0.30
C ALA A 373 -3.67 -14.48 0.52
N GLN A 374 -3.40 -15.41 -0.41
CA GLN A 374 -3.92 -16.79 -0.36
C GLN A 374 -3.66 -17.52 0.96
N PRO A 375 -2.47 -17.44 1.59
CA PRO A 375 -2.25 -18.09 2.87
C PRO A 375 -3.18 -17.58 3.98
N LEU A 376 -3.48 -16.27 3.99
CA LEU A 376 -4.42 -15.70 4.94
C LEU A 376 -5.84 -16.26 4.73
N MET A 377 -6.28 -16.47 3.48
CA MET A 377 -7.58 -17.10 3.23
C MET A 377 -7.67 -18.47 3.90
N SER A 378 -6.58 -19.25 3.92
CA SER A 378 -6.54 -20.54 4.62
C SER A 378 -6.60 -20.42 6.15
N VAL A 379 -6.19 -19.28 6.72
CA VAL A 379 -6.36 -18.98 8.14
C VAL A 379 -7.81 -18.64 8.43
N LEU A 380 -8.40 -17.72 7.65
CA LEU A 380 -9.80 -17.31 7.78
C LEU A 380 -10.77 -18.50 7.64
N ALA A 381 -10.47 -19.41 6.72
CA ALA A 381 -11.26 -20.63 6.50
C ALA A 381 -11.43 -21.49 7.75
N LYS A 382 -10.48 -21.49 8.67
CA LYS A 382 -10.55 -22.29 9.90
C LYS A 382 -11.56 -21.75 10.92
N GLY A 383 -11.83 -20.45 10.87
CA GLY A 383 -12.75 -19.76 11.78
C GLY A 383 -14.09 -19.40 11.14
N SER A 384 -14.21 -19.51 9.83
CA SER A 384 -15.40 -19.10 9.07
C SER A 384 -16.58 -20.04 9.31
N ARG A 385 -17.75 -19.44 9.50
CA ARG A 385 -19.05 -20.13 9.54
C ARG A 385 -19.68 -20.29 8.14
N ILE A 386 -19.07 -19.71 7.11
CA ILE A 386 -19.60 -19.65 5.74
C ILE A 386 -18.90 -20.66 4.83
N ASP A 387 -19.61 -21.22 3.85
CA ASP A 387 -19.15 -22.32 2.99
C ASP A 387 -18.04 -21.95 1.98
N PHE A 388 -17.77 -20.65 1.76
CA PHE A 388 -16.78 -20.15 0.79
C PHE A 388 -15.60 -19.43 1.44
N PRO A 389 -14.90 -20.06 2.40
CA PRO A 389 -13.91 -19.36 3.24
C PRO A 389 -12.60 -19.02 2.53
N ASN A 390 -12.34 -19.58 1.33
CA ASN A 390 -11.11 -19.34 0.58
C ASN A 390 -11.15 -18.08 -0.29
N SER A 391 -12.23 -17.31 -0.24
CA SER A 391 -12.45 -16.10 -1.02
C SER A 391 -13.35 -15.16 -0.25
N THR A 392 -13.13 -13.86 -0.37
CA THR A 392 -13.99 -12.86 0.26
C THR A 392 -14.39 -11.78 -0.73
N VAL A 393 -15.50 -11.08 -0.46
CA VAL A 393 -15.77 -9.76 -1.02
C VAL A 393 -15.04 -8.73 -0.18
N ARG A 394 -14.51 -7.67 -0.82
CA ARG A 394 -13.88 -6.56 -0.13
C ARG A 394 -14.47 -5.24 -0.63
N ALA A 395 -15.01 -4.46 0.27
CA ALA A 395 -15.36 -3.07 0.06
C ALA A 395 -14.30 -2.17 0.70
N SER A 396 -13.84 -1.14 0.00
CA SER A 396 -12.81 -0.22 0.49
C SER A 396 -13.16 1.22 0.16
N VAL A 397 -13.10 2.08 1.16
CA VAL A 397 -13.42 3.51 1.06
C VAL A 397 -12.16 4.35 0.93
N TYR A 398 -12.33 5.56 0.37
CA TYR A 398 -11.33 6.62 0.36
C TYR A 398 -12.02 7.97 0.60
N PHE A 399 -11.27 9.06 0.73
CA PHE A 399 -11.80 10.36 1.18
C PHE A 399 -12.85 10.98 0.24
N TYR A 400 -13.03 10.52 -0.98
CA TYR A 400 -14.07 10.97 -1.91
C TYR A 400 -15.34 10.11 -1.89
N ASN A 401 -15.39 9.07 -1.05
CA ASN A 401 -16.61 8.31 -0.83
C ASN A 401 -17.55 9.01 0.17
N THR A 402 -18.79 8.57 0.20
CA THR A 402 -19.83 9.09 1.09
C THR A 402 -20.48 7.99 1.91
N LYS A 403 -21.20 8.35 2.98
CA LYS A 403 -22.05 7.42 3.72
C LYS A 403 -23.15 6.83 2.84
N GLU A 404 -23.68 7.62 1.89
CA GLU A 404 -24.64 7.16 0.89
C GLU A 404 -24.10 6.00 0.04
N ASP A 405 -22.80 6.01 -0.33
CA ASP A 405 -22.16 4.90 -1.05
C ASP A 405 -22.24 3.60 -0.22
N ILE A 406 -22.08 3.71 1.10
CA ILE A 406 -22.16 2.59 2.04
C ILE A 406 -23.61 2.14 2.20
N ASP A 407 -24.57 3.06 2.29
CA ASP A 407 -26.01 2.73 2.39
C ASP A 407 -26.48 1.96 1.15
N ILE A 408 -26.01 2.37 -0.05
CA ILE A 408 -26.31 1.65 -1.31
C ILE A 408 -25.70 0.25 -1.29
N LEU A 409 -24.46 0.08 -0.76
CA LEU A 409 -23.85 -1.24 -0.59
C LEU A 409 -24.71 -2.14 0.33
N VAL A 410 -25.19 -1.61 1.45
CA VAL A 410 -26.03 -2.34 2.42
C VAL A 410 -27.35 -2.80 1.77
N GLU A 411 -28.01 -1.93 1.00
CA GLU A 411 -29.21 -2.29 0.25
C GLU A 411 -28.92 -3.35 -0.83
N GLY A 412 -27.81 -3.22 -1.55
CA GLY A 412 -27.36 -4.24 -2.51
C GLY A 412 -27.14 -5.61 -1.84
N LEU A 413 -26.52 -5.66 -0.66
CA LEU A 413 -26.29 -6.92 0.07
C LEU A 413 -27.59 -7.54 0.56
N LYS A 414 -28.57 -6.75 1.04
CA LYS A 414 -29.91 -7.24 1.37
C LYS A 414 -30.64 -7.80 0.14
N TYR A 415 -30.44 -7.18 -1.03
CA TYR A 415 -31.00 -7.68 -2.29
C TYR A 415 -30.34 -9.01 -2.67
N VAL A 416 -29.00 -9.11 -2.65
CA VAL A 416 -28.25 -10.34 -2.90
C VAL A 416 -28.77 -11.48 -2.03
N LYS A 417 -28.91 -11.24 -0.70
CA LYS A 417 -29.40 -12.28 0.22
C LYS A 417 -30.82 -12.75 -0.10
N ARG A 418 -31.71 -11.83 -0.52
CA ARG A 418 -33.06 -12.21 -0.95
C ARG A 418 -33.13 -12.97 -2.25
N TRP A 419 -32.17 -12.68 -3.17
CA TRP A 419 -32.11 -13.29 -4.50
C TRP A 419 -31.60 -14.73 -4.45
N PHE A 420 -30.62 -15.02 -3.61
CA PHE A 420 -29.98 -16.34 -3.49
C PHE A 420 -30.44 -17.15 -2.28
N GLY A 421 -31.08 -16.55 -1.31
CA GLY A 421 -31.58 -17.16 -0.07
C GLY A 421 -33.07 -17.34 -0.11
#